data_ceaaff39e79aa0dac3aab88a7bc87149
#
_entry.id   ceaaff39e79aa0dac3aab88a7bc87149
#
_cell.length_a   1.000
_cell.length_b   1.000
_cell.length_c   1.000
_cell.angle_alpha   90.00
_cell.angle_beta   90.00
_cell.angle_gamma   90.00
#
_symmetry.space_group_name_H-M   'P 1'
#
loop_
_entity.id
_entity.type
_entity.pdbx_description
1 polymer ?
#
loop_
_entity_poly.entity_id
_entity_poly.type
_entity_poly.pdbx_seq_one_letter_code
_entity_poly.pdbx_strand_id
1 'polypeptide(L)'
;MAAGIEQARSGNRLGDISAAIGDVAASYGYDVNLEFGGHGVGHIMHGDPHVPNNGRAHHGYRLRPGLVIAIEPWFLATTDEIYQDENDGWTLRSVDGSRGAHTEHTIAITDGDPIILTARDE
;
A
#
# COMPACT_ATOMS: atom_id res chain seq x y z
N MET A 1 5.72 2.35 4.46
CA MET A 1 4.79 3.50 4.39
C MET A 1 5.50 4.75 3.87
N ALA A 2 6.39 5.40 4.61
CA ALA A 2 7.00 6.68 4.23
C ALA A 2 7.59 6.69 2.80
N ALA A 3 8.37 5.68 2.43
CA ALA A 3 8.94 5.57 1.08
C ALA A 3 7.88 5.54 -0.04
N GLY A 4 6.76 4.87 0.19
CA GLY A 4 5.63 4.87 -0.75
C GLY A 4 4.98 6.24 -0.88
N ILE A 5 4.77 6.93 0.25
CA ILE A 5 4.18 8.27 0.27
C ILE A 5 5.06 9.28 -0.47
N GLU A 6 6.38 9.20 -0.33
CA GLU A 6 7.32 10.08 -1.04
C GLU A 6 7.17 9.98 -2.57
N GLN A 7 6.76 8.81 -3.08
CA GLN A 7 6.50 8.59 -4.50
C GLN A 7 5.09 9.00 -4.94
N ALA A 8 4.18 9.32 -4.02
CA ALA A 8 2.81 9.68 -4.30
C ALA A 8 2.69 11.12 -4.84
N ARG A 9 3.42 11.42 -5.91
CA ARG A 9 3.54 12.76 -6.52
C ARG A 9 2.94 12.78 -7.92
N SER A 10 2.36 13.91 -8.27
CA SER A 10 1.89 14.17 -9.63
C SER A 10 3.01 13.93 -10.66
N GLY A 11 2.69 13.20 -11.72
CA GLY A 11 3.63 12.83 -12.77
C GLY A 11 4.30 11.47 -12.58
N ASN A 12 4.42 10.98 -11.35
CA ASN A 12 4.82 9.61 -11.08
C ASN A 12 3.71 8.62 -11.48
N ARG A 13 3.99 7.33 -11.35
CA ARG A 13 3.05 6.24 -11.60
C ARG A 13 2.82 5.39 -10.36
N LEU A 14 1.75 4.64 -10.32
CA LEU A 14 1.47 3.72 -9.19
C LEU A 14 2.61 2.75 -8.93
N GLY A 15 3.28 2.27 -9.97
CA GLY A 15 4.45 1.41 -9.86
C GLY A 15 5.61 2.04 -9.08
N ASP A 16 5.75 3.36 -9.09
CA ASP A 16 6.77 4.05 -8.29
C ASP A 16 6.49 3.89 -6.79
N ILE A 17 5.23 4.02 -6.39
CA ILE A 17 4.79 3.76 -5.00
C ILE A 17 5.03 2.30 -4.63
N SER A 18 4.56 1.39 -5.47
CA SER A 18 4.65 -0.06 -5.24
C SER A 18 6.09 -0.55 -5.14
N ALA A 19 6.96 -0.11 -6.06
CA ALA A 19 8.39 -0.44 -6.05
C ALA A 19 9.08 0.06 -4.79
N ALA A 20 8.83 1.31 -4.38
CA ALA A 20 9.41 1.88 -3.17
C ALA A 20 9.03 1.10 -1.90
N ILE A 21 7.78 0.62 -1.82
CA ILE A 21 7.32 -0.23 -0.71
C ILE A 21 8.03 -1.59 -0.74
N GLY A 22 8.08 -2.23 -1.90
CA GLY A 22 8.73 -3.53 -2.08
C GLY A 22 10.22 -3.49 -1.78
N ASP A 23 10.92 -2.43 -2.19
CA ASP A 23 12.34 -2.24 -1.92
C ASP A 23 12.63 -2.12 -0.42
N VAL A 24 11.77 -1.44 0.34
CA VAL A 24 11.88 -1.40 1.82
C VAL A 24 11.71 -2.79 2.41
N ALA A 25 10.69 -3.54 2.00
CA ALA A 25 10.48 -4.90 2.48
C ALA A 25 11.71 -5.77 2.21
N ALA A 26 12.21 -5.78 0.98
CA ALA A 26 13.38 -6.55 0.57
C ALA A 26 14.63 -6.17 1.36
N SER A 27 14.84 -4.87 1.64
CA SER A 27 16.01 -4.39 2.38
C SER A 27 16.06 -4.89 3.83
N TYR A 28 14.89 -5.21 4.42
CA TYR A 28 14.76 -5.77 5.77
C TYR A 28 14.50 -7.28 5.79
N GLY A 29 14.45 -7.92 4.63
CA GLY A 29 14.20 -9.36 4.51
C GLY A 29 12.77 -9.78 4.82
N TYR A 30 11.80 -8.89 4.59
CA TYR A 30 10.37 -9.19 4.72
C TYR A 30 9.75 -9.55 3.37
N ASP A 31 8.74 -10.41 3.44
CA ASP A 31 7.86 -10.70 2.32
C ASP A 31 6.68 -9.72 2.27
N VAL A 32 6.11 -9.55 1.09
CA VAL A 32 5.01 -8.62 0.85
C VAL A 32 3.82 -9.37 0.28
N ASN A 33 2.66 -9.28 0.92
CA ASN A 33 1.43 -9.77 0.33
C ASN A 33 0.99 -8.84 -0.81
N LEU A 34 0.66 -9.42 -1.97
CA LEU A 34 0.21 -8.69 -3.17
C LEU A 34 -1.30 -8.78 -3.40
N GLU A 35 -1.99 -9.64 -2.69
CA GLU A 35 -3.45 -9.79 -2.77
C GLU A 35 -4.17 -8.66 -2.06
N PHE A 36 -3.70 -8.32 -0.87
CA PHE A 36 -4.15 -7.15 -0.12
C PHE A 36 -3.22 -5.97 -0.42
N GLY A 37 -3.81 -4.82 -0.65
CA GLY A 37 -3.06 -3.63 -0.98
C GLY A 37 -3.93 -2.39 -1.01
N GLY A 38 -3.32 -1.25 -1.31
CA GLY A 38 -4.00 0.02 -1.40
C GLY A 38 -4.98 0.10 -2.56
N HIS A 39 -5.76 1.16 -2.57
CA HIS A 39 -6.87 1.34 -3.51
C HIS A 39 -7.24 2.80 -3.65
N GLY A 40 -7.97 3.13 -4.71
CA GLY A 40 -8.62 4.42 -4.84
C GLY A 40 -9.66 4.64 -3.73
N VAL A 41 -9.79 5.87 -3.30
CA VAL A 41 -10.79 6.32 -2.33
C VAL A 41 -11.58 7.48 -2.92
N GLY A 42 -12.90 7.34 -2.93
CA GLY A 42 -13.81 8.35 -3.45
C GLY A 42 -15.21 8.15 -2.85
N HIS A 43 -16.24 8.19 -3.68
CA HIS A 43 -17.59 7.84 -3.23
C HIS A 43 -17.73 6.37 -2.82
N ILE A 44 -16.82 5.52 -3.29
CA ILE A 44 -16.67 4.13 -2.90
C ILE A 44 -15.38 4.02 -2.09
N MET A 45 -15.43 3.34 -0.93
CA MET A 45 -14.25 3.20 -0.06
C MET A 45 -13.12 2.44 -0.78
N HIS A 46 -13.42 1.32 -1.41
CA HIS A 46 -12.46 0.47 -2.11
C HIS A 46 -12.70 0.56 -3.62
N GLY A 47 -12.16 1.59 -4.24
CA GLY A 47 -12.28 1.85 -5.67
C GLY A 47 -10.96 1.68 -6.43
N ASP A 48 -11.04 1.80 -7.75
CA ASP A 48 -9.85 1.88 -8.60
C ASP A 48 -9.08 3.20 -8.36
N PRO A 49 -7.76 3.18 -8.60
CA PRO A 49 -6.92 2.06 -8.99
C PRO A 49 -6.45 1.20 -7.79
N HIS A 50 -6.13 -0.08 -8.04
CA HIS A 50 -5.42 -0.91 -7.06
C HIS A 50 -3.97 -0.41 -6.90
N VAL A 51 -3.47 -0.38 -5.65
CA VAL A 51 -2.12 0.06 -5.29
C VAL A 51 -1.37 -1.10 -4.63
N PRO A 52 -0.74 -1.98 -5.39
CA PRO A 52 -0.03 -3.13 -4.85
C PRO A 52 1.21 -2.71 -4.05
N ASN A 53 1.60 -3.56 -3.10
CA ASN A 53 2.73 -3.29 -2.20
C ASN A 53 4.10 -3.70 -2.75
N ASN A 54 4.15 -4.17 -3.96
CA ASN A 54 5.36 -4.36 -4.76
C ASN A 54 5.01 -4.19 -6.24
N GLY A 55 5.99 -3.87 -7.04
CA GLY A 55 5.75 -3.66 -8.46
C GLY A 55 6.96 -3.09 -9.18
N ARG A 56 6.73 -2.66 -10.40
CA ARG A 56 7.77 -2.12 -11.28
C ARG A 56 7.66 -0.60 -11.36
N ALA A 57 8.74 0.10 -11.02
CA ALA A 57 8.84 1.55 -11.15
C ALA A 57 8.52 2.01 -12.59
N HIS A 58 7.96 3.20 -12.70
CA HIS A 58 7.58 3.86 -13.96
C HIS A 58 6.48 3.14 -14.77
N HIS A 59 5.71 2.24 -14.13
CA HIS A 59 4.61 1.50 -14.75
C HIS A 59 3.28 1.76 -14.04
N GLY A 60 2.21 1.44 -14.73
CA GLY A 60 0.86 1.54 -14.22
C GLY A 60 0.24 2.94 -14.35
N TYR A 61 -0.81 3.16 -13.59
CA TYR A 61 -1.62 4.37 -13.62
C TYR A 61 -0.78 5.62 -13.32
N ARG A 62 -0.97 6.68 -14.11
CA ARG A 62 -0.28 7.96 -13.87
C ARG A 62 -0.96 8.74 -12.77
N LEU A 63 -0.20 9.14 -11.77
CA LEU A 63 -0.69 9.95 -10.66
C LEU A 63 -0.98 11.37 -11.13
N ARG A 64 -2.16 11.88 -10.80
CA ARG A 64 -2.62 13.22 -11.15
C ARG A 64 -3.19 13.91 -9.92
N PRO A 65 -3.10 15.24 -9.81
CA PRO A 65 -3.74 15.99 -8.75
C PRO A 65 -5.23 15.69 -8.67
N GLY A 66 -5.74 15.55 -7.44
CA GLY A 66 -7.12 15.20 -7.16
C GLY A 66 -7.38 13.70 -6.98
N LEU A 67 -6.45 12.84 -7.35
CA LEU A 67 -6.52 11.42 -7.01
C LEU A 67 -6.32 11.23 -5.51
N VAL A 68 -7.19 10.45 -4.88
CA VAL A 68 -7.07 10.04 -3.48
C VAL A 68 -6.95 8.51 -3.43
N ILE A 69 -5.93 8.02 -2.74
CA ILE A 69 -5.62 6.60 -2.62
C ILE A 69 -5.32 6.21 -1.17
N ALA A 70 -5.66 4.99 -0.80
CA ALA A 70 -5.07 4.34 0.36
C ALA A 70 -3.74 3.70 -0.03
N ILE A 71 -2.72 3.88 0.80
CA ILE A 71 -1.45 3.14 0.74
C ILE A 71 -1.40 2.31 2.00
N GLU A 72 -1.34 0.99 1.86
CA GLU A 72 -1.49 0.05 2.98
C GLU A 72 -0.56 -1.16 2.87
N PRO A 73 0.74 -0.98 3.18
CA PRO A 73 1.70 -2.08 3.18
C PRO A 73 1.31 -3.21 4.13
N TRP A 74 1.44 -4.44 3.62
CA TRP A 74 1.29 -5.69 4.36
C TRP A 74 2.61 -6.45 4.30
N PHE A 75 3.38 -6.39 5.37
CA PHE A 75 4.67 -7.07 5.48
C PHE A 75 4.55 -8.30 6.38
N LEU A 76 5.17 -9.40 5.95
CA LEU A 76 5.19 -10.67 6.66
C LEU A 76 6.63 -11.15 6.82
N ALA A 77 6.88 -11.91 7.88
CA ALA A 77 8.26 -12.27 8.23
C ALA A 77 8.84 -13.35 7.31
N THR A 78 8.07 -14.36 6.95
CA THR A 78 8.57 -15.56 6.26
C THR A 78 7.62 -16.18 5.24
N THR A 79 6.60 -15.44 4.82
CA THR A 79 5.66 -15.84 3.77
C THR A 79 5.02 -14.61 3.15
N ASP A 80 4.61 -14.68 1.90
CA ASP A 80 3.80 -13.66 1.24
C ASP A 80 2.29 -14.01 1.24
N GLU A 81 1.93 -15.17 1.78
CA GLU A 81 0.56 -15.68 1.75
C GLU A 81 -0.21 -15.37 3.03
N ILE A 82 -1.45 -14.91 2.87
CA ILE A 82 -2.42 -14.60 3.92
C ILE A 82 -3.69 -15.41 3.69
N TYR A 83 -4.33 -15.85 4.75
CA TYR A 83 -5.66 -16.42 4.71
C TYR A 83 -6.60 -15.74 5.71
N GLN A 84 -7.88 -15.79 5.42
CA GLN A 84 -8.93 -15.33 6.33
C GLN A 84 -9.32 -16.47 7.28
N ASP A 85 -9.35 -16.20 8.57
CA ASP A 85 -9.74 -17.18 9.58
C ASP A 85 -11.23 -17.52 9.43
N GLU A 86 -11.53 -18.78 9.15
CA GLU A 86 -12.91 -19.25 8.94
C GLU A 86 -13.76 -19.22 10.20
N ASN A 87 -13.13 -19.20 11.39
CA ASN A 87 -13.87 -19.21 12.65
C ASN A 87 -14.60 -17.89 12.93
N ASP A 88 -14.01 -16.77 12.51
CA ASP A 88 -14.62 -15.44 12.69
C ASP A 88 -14.96 -14.75 11.36
N GLY A 89 -14.48 -15.27 10.24
CA GLY A 89 -14.71 -14.72 8.91
C GLY A 89 -14.13 -13.33 8.70
N TRP A 90 -13.18 -12.92 9.54
CA TRP A 90 -12.64 -11.57 9.54
C TRP A 90 -11.12 -11.51 9.69
N THR A 91 -10.55 -12.18 10.67
CA THR A 91 -9.12 -12.11 10.99
C THR A 91 -8.26 -12.63 9.86
N LEU A 92 -7.25 -11.83 9.45
CA LEU A 92 -6.25 -12.23 8.47
C LEU A 92 -5.01 -12.77 9.19
N ARG A 93 -4.51 -13.91 8.72
CA ARG A 93 -3.35 -14.59 9.30
C ARG A 93 -2.36 -14.98 8.20
N SER A 94 -1.07 -14.97 8.54
CA SER A 94 -0.05 -15.59 7.69
C SER A 94 -0.24 -17.11 7.64
N VAL A 95 -0.03 -17.73 6.48
CA VAL A 95 -0.24 -19.18 6.33
C VAL A 95 0.74 -20.01 7.14
N ASP A 96 1.92 -19.49 7.46
CA ASP A 96 2.96 -20.18 8.25
C ASP A 96 2.99 -19.79 9.74
N GLY A 97 2.05 -18.93 10.19
CA GLY A 97 1.99 -18.44 11.56
C GLY A 97 3.04 -17.39 11.91
N SER A 98 3.82 -16.92 10.92
CA SER A 98 4.79 -15.86 11.14
C SER A 98 4.13 -14.50 11.41
N ARG A 99 4.90 -13.58 11.97
CA ARG A 99 4.42 -12.23 12.27
C ARG A 99 4.19 -11.42 11.00
N GLY A 100 3.10 -10.67 11.01
CA GLY A 100 2.79 -9.68 10.00
C GLY A 100 2.58 -8.30 10.60
N ALA A 101 2.72 -7.28 9.78
CA ALA A 101 2.42 -5.90 10.14
C ALA A 101 1.68 -5.23 8.98
N HIS A 102 0.65 -4.46 9.32
CA HIS A 102 -0.14 -3.65 8.41
C HIS A 102 -0.21 -2.23 8.92
N THR A 103 -0.07 -1.28 8.04
CA THR A 103 -0.28 0.15 8.32
C THR A 103 -0.91 0.80 7.12
N GLU A 104 -1.71 1.83 7.31
CA GLU A 104 -2.47 2.47 6.26
C GLU A 104 -2.51 3.99 6.44
N HIS A 105 -2.42 4.70 5.33
CA HIS A 105 -2.74 6.11 5.23
C HIS A 105 -3.54 6.38 3.96
N THR A 106 -4.48 7.32 4.05
CA THR A 106 -5.15 7.91 2.90
C THR A 106 -4.39 9.15 2.45
N ILE A 107 -4.01 9.18 1.17
CA ILE A 107 -3.14 10.18 0.57
C ILE A 107 -3.87 10.90 -0.55
N ALA A 108 -3.84 12.23 -0.54
CA ALA A 108 -4.26 13.02 -1.68
C ALA A 108 -3.06 13.42 -2.53
N ILE A 109 -3.11 13.13 -3.82
CA ILE A 109 -2.14 13.60 -4.80
C ILE A 109 -2.42 15.07 -5.11
N THR A 110 -1.40 15.90 -5.06
CA THR A 110 -1.47 17.34 -5.34
C THR A 110 -0.48 17.73 -6.44
N ASP A 111 -0.43 19.01 -6.79
CA ASP A 111 0.61 19.55 -7.68
C ASP A 111 1.99 19.64 -7.01
N GLY A 112 2.03 19.58 -5.67
CA GLY A 112 3.25 19.62 -4.85
C GLY A 112 3.42 18.32 -4.06
N ASP A 113 3.70 18.47 -2.77
CA ASP A 113 3.83 17.34 -1.86
C ASP A 113 2.49 16.63 -1.64
N PRO A 114 2.47 15.31 -1.47
CA PRO A 114 1.25 14.59 -1.14
C PRO A 114 0.72 15.01 0.24
N ILE A 115 -0.60 15.03 0.38
CA ILE A 115 -1.25 15.32 1.67
C ILE A 115 -1.65 14.02 2.32
N ILE A 116 -1.19 13.79 3.54
CA ILE A 116 -1.62 12.65 4.37
C ILE A 116 -2.91 13.03 5.08
N LEU A 117 -4.06 12.56 4.56
CA LEU A 117 -5.38 12.90 5.09
C LEU A 117 -5.66 12.25 6.45
N THR A 118 -4.97 11.18 6.77
CA THR A 118 -5.08 10.41 8.02
C THR A 118 -3.84 10.56 8.89
N ALA A 119 -3.13 11.67 8.79
CA ALA A 119 -2.02 11.98 9.68
C ALA A 119 -2.51 11.99 11.13
N ARG A 120 -1.68 11.45 12.03
CA ARG A 120 -1.96 11.49 13.47
C ARG A 120 -1.47 12.83 14.02
N ASP A 121 -2.26 13.42 14.90
CA ASP A 121 -1.79 14.53 15.73
C ASP A 121 -0.71 13.99 16.69
N GLU A 122 0.44 14.65 16.75
CA GLU A 122 1.50 14.31 17.68
C GLU A 122 1.17 14.81 19.10
#